data_d269b8f9d9630654e8fda329fe031aec
#
_entry.id   d269b8f9d9630654e8fda329fe031aec
#
_cell.length_a   1.000
_cell.length_b   1.000
_cell.length_c   1.000
_cell.angle_alpha   90.00
_cell.angle_beta   90.00
_cell.angle_gamma   90.00
#
_symmetry.space_group_name_H-M   'P 1'
#
loop_
_entity.id
_entity.type
_entity.pdbx_description
1 polymer ?
#
loop_
_entity_poly.entity_id
_entity_poly.type
_entity_poly.pdbx_seq_one_letter_code
_entity_poly.pdbx_strand_id
1 'polypeptide(L)'
;MRKRLSTVAMFLSIASGVSTPARALNEDVMRNILSPVFLAQNLVAVCLQSDPEFARETGGKDGDAHKVIGHIKDEILATMTRDEAEPIVLSAAGSARAVGLGMIRALSGGSVEEQEARVQALCEGTAKPFVRGVVENHDERHEFFEQMLKDARQGRG
;
A
#
# COMPACT_ATOMS: atom_id res chain seq x y z
N MET A 1 -63.66 -39.11 36.37
CA MET A 1 -62.77 -38.96 35.19
C MET A 1 -62.16 -37.56 35.19
N ARG A 2 -60.94 -37.39 35.68
CA ARG A 2 -60.21 -36.07 35.72
C ARG A 2 -59.11 -36.12 34.69
N LYS A 3 -59.21 -35.35 33.58
CA LYS A 3 -58.17 -35.17 32.56
C LYS A 3 -57.14 -34.16 33.07
N ARG A 4 -55.88 -34.61 33.22
CA ARG A 4 -54.74 -33.76 33.51
C ARG A 4 -54.23 -33.16 32.19
N LEU A 5 -54.26 -31.83 32.05
CA LEU A 5 -53.57 -31.12 30.99
C LEU A 5 -52.12 -30.96 31.42
N SER A 6 -51.20 -31.52 30.64
CA SER A 6 -49.75 -31.27 30.77
C SER A 6 -49.41 -30.05 29.94
N THR A 7 -49.01 -28.99 30.63
CA THR A 7 -48.47 -27.78 30.01
C THR A 7 -46.99 -28.01 29.71
N VAL A 8 -46.63 -28.13 28.43
CA VAL A 8 -45.24 -28.18 27.96
C VAL A 8 -44.74 -26.75 27.86
N ALA A 9 -43.88 -26.34 28.78
CA ALA A 9 -43.18 -25.08 28.70
C ALA A 9 -42.03 -25.20 27.72
N MET A 10 -42.16 -24.52 26.56
CA MET A 10 -41.16 -24.44 25.51
C MET A 10 -40.20 -23.31 25.88
N PHE A 11 -39.00 -23.63 26.41
CA PHE A 11 -37.94 -22.66 26.63
C PHE A 11 -37.34 -22.26 25.29
N LEU A 12 -37.68 -21.08 24.78
CA LEU A 12 -36.92 -20.41 23.71
C LEU A 12 -35.63 -19.87 24.30
N SER A 13 -34.53 -20.60 24.10
CA SER A 13 -33.19 -20.09 24.33
C SER A 13 -32.85 -19.04 23.24
N ILE A 14 -33.02 -17.78 23.56
CA ILE A 14 -32.49 -16.68 22.73
C ILE A 14 -30.97 -16.68 22.92
N ALA A 15 -30.26 -17.33 22.01
CA ALA A 15 -28.81 -17.17 21.90
C ALA A 15 -28.53 -15.73 21.43
N SER A 16 -28.32 -14.83 22.39
CA SER A 16 -27.80 -13.48 22.10
C SER A 16 -26.38 -13.65 21.60
N GLY A 17 -26.22 -13.79 20.28
CA GLY A 17 -24.93 -13.70 19.61
C GLY A 17 -24.39 -12.30 19.87
N VAL A 18 -23.47 -12.17 20.79
CA VAL A 18 -22.67 -10.96 20.94
C VAL A 18 -21.79 -10.87 19.70
N SER A 19 -22.31 -10.20 18.67
CA SER A 19 -21.51 -9.79 17.51
C SER A 19 -20.48 -8.81 18.05
N THR A 20 -19.25 -9.26 18.28
CA THR A 20 -18.12 -8.34 18.46
C THR A 20 -18.11 -7.44 17.24
N PRO A 21 -18.17 -6.10 17.38
CA PRO A 21 -18.08 -5.21 16.24
C PRO A 21 -16.78 -5.55 15.49
N ALA A 22 -16.92 -5.88 14.22
CA ALA A 22 -15.75 -6.02 13.35
C ALA A 22 -14.96 -4.71 13.49
N ARG A 23 -13.71 -4.79 13.97
CA ARG A 23 -12.87 -3.60 14.07
C ARG A 23 -12.73 -3.03 12.67
N ALA A 24 -13.02 -1.75 12.54
CA ALA A 24 -12.88 -1.05 11.27
C ALA A 24 -11.40 -1.02 10.86
N LEU A 25 -11.15 -1.16 9.56
CA LEU A 25 -9.84 -1.00 8.97
C LEU A 25 -9.25 0.36 9.34
N ASN A 26 -7.97 0.41 9.71
CA ASN A 26 -7.27 1.68 9.90
C ASN A 26 -6.82 2.24 8.53
N GLU A 27 -7.67 3.05 7.94
CA GLU A 27 -7.45 3.64 6.60
C GLU A 27 -6.21 4.52 6.54
N ASP A 28 -5.90 5.25 7.62
CA ASP A 28 -4.72 6.13 7.67
C ASP A 28 -3.42 5.32 7.62
N VAL A 29 -3.36 4.22 8.36
CA VAL A 29 -2.21 3.31 8.32
C VAL A 29 -2.06 2.69 6.94
N MET A 30 -3.14 2.19 6.35
CA MET A 30 -3.10 1.59 5.01
C MET A 30 -2.68 2.60 3.94
N ARG A 31 -3.17 3.84 4.01
CA ARG A 31 -2.74 4.92 3.13
C ARG A 31 -1.26 5.23 3.27
N ASN A 32 -0.75 5.27 4.51
CA ASN A 32 0.66 5.55 4.78
C ASN A 32 1.57 4.42 4.27
N ILE A 33 1.10 3.17 4.26
CA ILE A 33 1.83 2.04 3.69
C ILE A 33 1.81 2.11 2.15
N LEU A 34 0.68 2.43 1.53
CA LEU A 34 0.52 2.47 0.07
C LEU A 34 1.18 3.69 -0.59
N SER A 35 1.20 4.84 0.07
CA SER A 35 1.73 6.07 -0.53
C SER A 35 3.18 5.96 -1.01
N PRO A 36 4.14 5.43 -0.24
CA PRO A 36 5.51 5.22 -0.72
C PRO A 36 5.60 4.20 -1.85
N VAL A 37 4.72 3.19 -1.90
CA VAL A 37 4.68 2.21 -2.98
C VAL A 37 4.26 2.86 -4.30
N PHE A 38 3.22 3.69 -4.30
CA PHE A 38 2.81 4.47 -5.47
C PHE A 38 3.87 5.50 -5.91
N LEU A 39 4.54 6.14 -4.95
CA LEU A 39 5.62 7.05 -5.27
C LEU A 39 6.81 6.31 -5.91
N ALA A 40 7.20 5.16 -5.37
CA ALA A 40 8.24 4.32 -5.95
C ALA A 40 7.87 3.89 -7.38
N GLN A 41 6.63 3.48 -7.63
CA GLN A 41 6.15 3.12 -8.96
C GLN A 41 6.27 4.29 -9.95
N ASN A 42 5.91 5.50 -9.52
CA ASN A 42 6.05 6.71 -10.35
C ASN A 42 7.52 7.04 -10.64
N LEU A 43 8.39 6.94 -9.65
CA LEU A 43 9.82 7.21 -9.81
C LEU A 43 10.49 6.19 -10.74
N VAL A 44 10.17 4.91 -10.63
CA VAL A 44 10.63 3.89 -11.59
C VAL A 44 10.21 4.25 -13.01
N ALA A 45 8.93 4.60 -13.22
CA ALA A 45 8.44 4.97 -14.55
C ALA A 45 9.13 6.21 -15.15
N VAL A 46 9.46 7.20 -14.32
CA VAL A 46 10.20 8.39 -14.75
C VAL A 46 11.65 8.06 -15.07
N CYS A 47 12.33 7.36 -14.17
CA CYS A 47 13.77 7.12 -14.30
C CYS A 47 14.12 6.10 -15.39
N LEU A 48 13.23 5.16 -15.70
CA LEU A 48 13.41 4.26 -16.85
C LEU A 48 13.50 4.97 -18.21
N GLN A 49 13.01 6.21 -18.31
CA GLN A 49 13.12 6.99 -19.54
C GLN A 49 14.54 7.50 -19.79
N SER A 50 15.29 7.74 -18.72
CA SER A 50 16.69 8.23 -18.77
C SER A 50 17.73 7.15 -18.49
N ASP A 51 17.35 6.11 -17.75
CA ASP A 51 18.22 4.98 -17.38
C ASP A 51 17.46 3.65 -17.52
N PRO A 52 17.64 2.90 -18.62
CA PRO A 52 17.00 1.60 -18.82
C PRO A 52 17.36 0.54 -17.76
N GLU A 53 18.49 0.69 -17.09
CA GLU A 53 18.96 -0.24 -16.06
C GLU A 53 18.38 0.07 -14.67
N PHE A 54 17.73 1.21 -14.50
CA PHE A 54 17.22 1.70 -13.22
C PHE A 54 16.37 0.65 -12.48
N ALA A 55 15.43 0.00 -13.17
CA ALA A 55 14.57 -1.00 -12.56
C ALA A 55 15.36 -2.25 -12.10
N ARG A 56 16.38 -2.64 -12.87
CA ARG A 56 17.24 -3.76 -12.52
C ARG A 56 18.12 -3.44 -11.31
N GLU A 57 18.68 -2.26 -11.26
CA GLU A 57 19.58 -1.83 -10.18
C GLU A 57 18.86 -1.57 -8.86
N THR A 58 17.55 -1.31 -8.91
CA THR A 58 16.72 -1.02 -7.73
C THR A 58 15.79 -2.17 -7.34
N GLY A 59 15.76 -3.26 -8.11
CA GLY A 59 14.85 -4.39 -7.94
C GLY A 59 15.26 -5.43 -6.89
N GLY A 60 16.32 -5.17 -6.12
CA GLY A 60 16.78 -6.10 -5.08
C GLY A 60 17.15 -7.47 -5.65
N LYS A 61 16.79 -8.52 -4.95
CA LYS A 61 17.10 -9.91 -5.33
C LYS A 61 16.42 -10.35 -6.63
N ASP A 62 15.23 -9.82 -6.90
CA ASP A 62 14.43 -10.16 -8.08
C ASP A 62 14.86 -9.39 -9.33
N GLY A 63 15.73 -8.38 -9.18
CA GLY A 63 16.34 -7.65 -10.28
C GLY A 63 15.38 -6.86 -11.16
N ASP A 64 14.15 -6.57 -10.69
CA ASP A 64 13.16 -5.77 -11.41
C ASP A 64 12.24 -5.03 -10.43
N ALA A 65 12.60 -3.78 -10.11
CA ALA A 65 11.82 -2.95 -9.18
C ALA A 65 10.35 -2.78 -9.60
N HIS A 66 10.05 -2.73 -10.90
CA HIS A 66 8.68 -2.57 -11.36
C HIS A 66 7.81 -3.76 -10.96
N LYS A 67 8.34 -4.98 -11.11
CA LYS A 67 7.64 -6.21 -10.70
C LYS A 67 7.52 -6.30 -9.19
N VAL A 68 8.60 -6.05 -8.45
CA VAL A 68 8.60 -6.13 -6.98
C VAL A 68 7.62 -5.13 -6.39
N ILE A 69 7.65 -3.87 -6.82
CA ILE A 69 6.71 -2.83 -6.35
C ILE A 69 5.26 -3.18 -6.71
N GLY A 70 5.04 -3.76 -7.90
CA GLY A 70 3.74 -4.28 -8.30
C GLY A 70 3.25 -5.36 -7.34
N HIS A 71 4.10 -6.31 -7.00
CA HIS A 71 3.80 -7.38 -6.04
C HIS A 71 3.49 -6.84 -4.64
N ILE A 72 4.31 -5.95 -4.10
CA ILE A 72 4.06 -5.29 -2.80
C ILE A 72 2.69 -4.60 -2.79
N LYS A 73 2.37 -3.86 -3.84
CA LYS A 73 1.07 -3.21 -3.98
C LYS A 73 -0.08 -4.21 -3.95
N ASP A 74 0.02 -5.28 -4.72
CA ASP A 74 -1.03 -6.29 -4.83
C ASP A 74 -1.21 -7.06 -3.51
N GLU A 75 -0.13 -7.32 -2.78
CA GLU A 75 -0.16 -7.91 -1.44
C GLU A 75 -0.92 -7.02 -0.45
N ILE A 76 -0.66 -5.71 -0.44
CA ILE A 76 -1.39 -4.75 0.41
C ILE A 76 -2.88 -4.76 0.02
N LEU A 77 -3.19 -4.67 -1.27
CA LEU A 77 -4.57 -4.62 -1.76
C LEU A 77 -5.34 -5.92 -1.47
N ALA A 78 -4.68 -7.07 -1.49
CA ALA A 78 -5.29 -8.35 -1.16
C ALA A 78 -5.79 -8.44 0.30
N THR A 79 -5.34 -7.55 1.18
CA THR A 79 -5.81 -7.48 2.57
C THR A 79 -7.14 -6.74 2.74
N MET A 80 -7.64 -6.08 1.70
CA MET A 80 -8.83 -5.23 1.71
C MET A 80 -9.91 -5.75 0.75
N THR A 81 -11.16 -5.47 1.06
CA THR A 81 -12.23 -5.56 0.08
C THR A 81 -12.11 -4.43 -0.95
N ARG A 82 -12.77 -4.56 -2.08
CA ARG A 82 -12.76 -3.52 -3.13
C ARG A 82 -13.25 -2.16 -2.61
N ASP A 83 -14.34 -2.17 -1.83
CA ASP A 83 -14.96 -0.95 -1.31
C ASP A 83 -14.08 -0.25 -0.27
N GLU A 84 -13.29 -1.02 0.51
CA GLU A 84 -12.29 -0.49 1.44
C GLU A 84 -11.06 0.06 0.69
N ALA A 85 -10.62 -0.63 -0.35
CA ALA A 85 -9.42 -0.27 -1.09
C ALA A 85 -9.58 1.00 -1.93
N GLU A 86 -10.75 1.21 -2.55
CA GLU A 86 -10.96 2.31 -3.50
C GLU A 86 -10.62 3.69 -2.92
N PRO A 87 -11.17 4.14 -1.77
CA PRO A 87 -10.84 5.46 -1.21
C PRO A 87 -9.38 5.56 -0.76
N ILE A 88 -8.79 4.47 -0.23
CA ILE A 88 -7.40 4.42 0.22
C ILE A 88 -6.45 4.56 -0.97
N VAL A 89 -6.69 3.80 -2.05
CA VAL A 89 -5.91 3.87 -3.28
C VAL A 89 -5.97 5.25 -3.91
N LEU A 90 -7.16 5.84 -4.02
CA LEU A 90 -7.32 7.18 -4.58
C LEU A 90 -6.54 8.23 -3.76
N SER A 91 -6.60 8.15 -2.44
CA SER A 91 -5.89 9.05 -1.55
C SER A 91 -4.36 8.85 -1.62
N ALA A 92 -3.89 7.61 -1.55
CA ALA A 92 -2.47 7.27 -1.60
C ALA A 92 -1.83 7.63 -2.96
N ALA A 93 -2.51 7.28 -4.06
CA ALA A 93 -2.06 7.63 -5.41
C ALA A 93 -2.09 9.14 -5.65
N GLY A 94 -3.12 9.84 -5.13
CA GLY A 94 -3.21 11.29 -5.16
C GLY A 94 -2.04 11.98 -4.45
N SER A 95 -1.68 11.48 -3.26
CA SER A 95 -0.52 11.97 -2.49
C SER A 95 0.79 11.73 -3.24
N ALA A 96 1.00 10.52 -3.75
CA ALA A 96 2.19 10.18 -4.54
C ALA A 96 2.31 11.03 -5.81
N ARG A 97 1.18 11.28 -6.49
CA ARG A 97 1.13 12.15 -7.67
C ARG A 97 1.46 13.60 -7.31
N ALA A 98 0.97 14.13 -6.21
CA ALA A 98 1.26 15.49 -5.77
C ALA A 98 2.77 15.68 -5.50
N VAL A 99 3.41 14.71 -4.84
CA VAL A 99 4.87 14.70 -4.63
C VAL A 99 5.59 14.63 -5.97
N GLY A 100 5.22 13.71 -6.86
CA GLY A 100 5.81 13.57 -8.20
C GLY A 100 5.69 14.85 -9.04
N LEU A 101 4.53 15.50 -9.05
CA LEU A 101 4.34 16.79 -9.74
C LEU A 101 5.21 17.90 -9.13
N GLY A 102 5.40 17.90 -7.81
CA GLY A 102 6.33 18.83 -7.14
C GLY A 102 7.77 18.64 -7.62
N MET A 103 8.22 17.38 -7.72
CA MET A 103 9.55 17.04 -8.26
C MET A 103 9.69 17.48 -9.71
N ILE A 104 8.71 17.18 -10.58
CA ILE A 104 8.74 17.56 -12.00
C ILE A 104 8.79 19.09 -12.15
N ARG A 105 8.02 19.85 -11.36
CA ARG A 105 8.07 21.32 -11.36
C ARG A 105 9.44 21.85 -10.97
N ALA A 106 10.10 21.23 -10.00
CA ALA A 106 11.45 21.60 -9.60
C ALA A 106 12.49 21.32 -10.70
N LEU A 107 12.19 20.40 -11.62
CA LEU A 107 13.05 20.06 -12.76
C LEU A 107 12.77 20.92 -14.00
N SER A 108 11.61 21.59 -14.06
CA SER A 108 11.20 22.41 -15.21
C SER A 108 11.97 23.73 -15.30
N GLY A 109 12.18 24.20 -16.53
CA GLY A 109 12.92 25.43 -16.83
C GLY A 109 14.36 25.19 -17.26
N GLY A 110 14.96 26.17 -17.94
CA GLY A 110 16.29 26.06 -18.54
C GLY A 110 16.32 25.35 -19.91
N SER A 111 17.51 25.01 -20.39
CA SER A 111 17.69 24.25 -21.62
C SER A 111 17.29 22.77 -21.46
N VAL A 112 17.17 22.05 -22.58
CA VAL A 112 16.88 20.60 -22.58
C VAL A 112 17.99 19.85 -21.85
N GLU A 113 19.24 20.19 -22.12
CA GLU A 113 20.42 19.57 -21.50
C GLU A 113 20.43 19.77 -19.97
N GLU A 114 20.03 20.97 -19.51
CA GLU A 114 19.91 21.25 -18.07
C GLU A 114 18.78 20.47 -17.43
N GLN A 115 17.67 20.26 -18.14
CA GLN A 115 16.55 19.44 -17.64
C GLN A 115 16.95 17.96 -17.55
N GLU A 116 17.60 17.42 -18.59
CA GLU A 116 18.11 16.04 -18.58
C GLU A 116 19.10 15.81 -17.44
N ALA A 117 20.04 16.73 -17.23
CA ALA A 117 20.99 16.64 -16.12
C ALA A 117 20.30 16.64 -14.75
N ARG A 118 19.24 17.46 -14.57
CA ARG A 118 18.46 17.48 -13.33
C ARG A 118 17.64 16.20 -13.13
N VAL A 119 17.05 15.65 -14.20
CA VAL A 119 16.34 14.35 -14.14
C VAL A 119 17.30 13.25 -13.76
N GLN A 120 18.49 13.20 -14.37
CA GLN A 120 19.52 12.23 -14.01
C GLN A 120 19.95 12.38 -12.55
N ALA A 121 20.18 13.60 -12.07
CA ALA A 121 20.52 13.85 -10.67
C ALA A 121 19.40 13.42 -9.70
N LEU A 122 18.12 13.63 -10.06
CA LEU A 122 16.98 13.15 -9.30
C LEU A 122 16.97 11.63 -9.24
N CYS A 123 17.17 10.96 -10.37
CA CYS A 123 17.11 9.50 -10.45
C CYS A 123 18.22 8.85 -9.64
N GLU A 124 19.46 9.33 -9.77
CA GLU A 124 20.58 8.78 -9.02
C GLU A 124 20.56 9.16 -7.53
N GLY A 125 20.32 10.44 -7.22
CA GLY A 125 20.46 10.96 -5.87
C GLY A 125 19.24 10.75 -4.96
N THR A 126 18.05 10.63 -5.52
CA THR A 126 16.81 10.57 -4.73
C THR A 126 15.99 9.32 -5.04
N ALA A 127 15.69 9.08 -6.33
CA ALA A 127 14.79 7.98 -6.70
C ALA A 127 15.43 6.61 -6.45
N LYS A 128 16.68 6.41 -6.82
CA LYS A 128 17.39 5.14 -6.65
C LYS A 128 17.44 4.68 -5.19
N PRO A 129 17.92 5.49 -4.22
CA PRO A 129 17.91 5.07 -2.81
C PRO A 129 16.49 4.90 -2.25
N PHE A 130 15.52 5.71 -2.68
CA PHE A 130 14.14 5.59 -2.22
C PHE A 130 13.50 4.28 -2.71
N VAL A 131 13.57 3.98 -4.01
CA VAL A 131 12.99 2.76 -4.61
C VAL A 131 13.65 1.52 -4.01
N ARG A 132 14.99 1.53 -3.91
CA ARG A 132 15.74 0.45 -3.26
C ARG A 132 15.28 0.26 -1.82
N GLY A 133 15.11 1.33 -1.05
CA GLY A 133 14.62 1.27 0.32
C GLY A 133 13.22 0.66 0.44
N VAL A 134 12.30 0.93 -0.49
CA VAL A 134 10.98 0.29 -0.52
C VAL A 134 11.10 -1.21 -0.75
N VAL A 135 11.91 -1.64 -1.73
CA VAL A 135 12.14 -3.04 -2.07
C VAL A 135 12.84 -3.79 -0.92
N GLU A 136 13.95 -3.25 -0.44
CA GLU A 136 14.75 -3.89 0.63
C GLU A 136 13.97 -3.99 1.94
N ASN A 137 13.20 -2.96 2.33
CA ASN A 137 12.36 -3.03 3.54
C ASN A 137 11.30 -4.12 3.45
N HIS A 138 10.72 -4.36 2.27
CA HIS A 138 9.80 -5.47 2.09
C HIS A 138 10.51 -6.82 2.20
N ASP A 139 11.65 -6.99 1.52
CA ASP A 139 12.40 -8.25 1.50
C ASP A 139 13.00 -8.62 2.86
N GLU A 140 13.61 -7.64 3.54
CA GLU A 140 14.33 -7.87 4.80
C GLU A 140 13.44 -7.88 6.04
N ARG A 141 12.26 -7.23 5.97
CA ARG A 141 11.33 -7.05 7.09
C ARG A 141 9.93 -7.56 6.76
N HIS A 142 9.85 -8.58 5.94
CA HIS A 142 8.56 -9.11 5.46
C HIS A 142 7.61 -9.49 6.60
N GLU A 143 8.09 -10.17 7.64
CA GLU A 143 7.29 -10.51 8.82
C GLU A 143 6.74 -9.26 9.55
N PHE A 144 7.55 -8.21 9.65
CA PHE A 144 7.10 -6.94 10.23
C PHE A 144 6.06 -6.26 9.34
N PHE A 145 6.26 -6.31 8.03
CA PHE A 145 5.31 -5.78 7.06
C PHE A 145 3.97 -6.50 7.13
N GLU A 146 3.94 -7.82 7.15
CA GLU A 146 2.74 -8.62 7.35
C GLU A 146 2.03 -8.30 8.68
N GLN A 147 2.80 -8.17 9.77
CA GLN A 147 2.24 -7.81 11.07
C GLN A 147 1.59 -6.42 11.04
N MET A 148 2.22 -5.45 10.38
CA MET A 148 1.69 -4.09 10.22
C MET A 148 0.37 -4.09 9.42
N LEU A 149 0.28 -4.86 8.34
CA LEU A 149 -0.96 -5.04 7.56
C LEU A 149 -2.06 -5.66 8.42
N LYS A 150 -1.73 -6.68 9.20
CA LYS A 150 -2.66 -7.35 10.10
C LYS A 150 -3.18 -6.41 11.20
N ASP A 151 -2.31 -5.58 11.76
CA ASP A 151 -2.69 -4.61 12.79
C ASP A 151 -3.59 -3.52 12.20
N ALA A 152 -3.25 -2.99 11.03
CA ALA A 152 -4.10 -2.03 10.30
C ALA A 152 -5.49 -2.63 9.98
N ARG A 153 -5.54 -3.90 9.57
CA ARG A 153 -6.79 -4.63 9.33
C ARG A 153 -7.65 -4.79 10.59
N GLN A 154 -7.03 -4.82 11.75
CA GLN A 154 -7.71 -4.91 13.05
C GLN A 154 -7.99 -3.53 13.69
N GLY A 155 -7.81 -2.43 12.96
CA GLY A 155 -7.99 -1.07 13.45
C GLY A 155 -6.95 -0.66 14.50
N ARG A 156 -5.78 -1.32 14.48
CA ARG A 156 -4.61 -0.99 15.32
C ARG A 156 -3.59 -0.23 14.50
N GLY A 157 -2.90 0.70 15.13
CA GLY A 157 -1.83 1.47 14.50
C GLY A 157 -1.29 2.53 15.41
#